data_c190abcb9582bc2558b79d6ab63571ae
#
_entry.id   c190abcb9582bc2558b79d6ab63571ae
#
_cell.length_a   1.000
_cell.length_b   1.000
_cell.length_c   1.000
_cell.angle_alpha   90.00
_cell.angle_beta   90.00
_cell.angle_gamma   90.00
#
_symmetry.space_group_name_H-M   'P 1'
#
loop_
_entity.id
_entity.type
_entity.pdbx_description
1 polymer ?
#
loop_
_entity_poly.entity_id
_entity_poly.type
_entity_poly.pdbx_seq_one_letter_code
_entity_poly.pdbx_strand_id
1 'polypeptide(L)'
;MSDEIQKNVLGEPLEPCSNDPLTGWFRDGCCNTDKNDRGLHTVCAKVTDKFLLWSKNVGNDLITPHPEFGFPGLKEGDCWCVCATWYARAIEEDAACSIYLKKTNIKTLELIPIEKLKKFAVDLS
;
A
#
# COMPACT_ATOMS: atom_id res chain seq x y z
N MET A 1 -12.84 0.33 -22.90
CA MET A 1 -12.23 0.18 -21.59
C MET A 1 -10.94 -0.63 -21.71
N SER A 2 -9.95 -0.23 -21.00
CA SER A 2 -8.68 -0.95 -21.05
C SER A 2 -8.64 -2.08 -20.04
N ASP A 3 -8.27 -3.27 -20.49
CA ASP A 3 -8.00 -4.41 -19.62
C ASP A 3 -6.51 -4.51 -19.33
N GLU A 4 -5.79 -3.42 -19.57
CA GLU A 4 -4.35 -3.38 -19.39
C GLU A 4 -3.96 -3.61 -17.93
N ILE A 5 -3.09 -4.59 -17.72
CA ILE A 5 -2.55 -4.88 -16.40
C ILE A 5 -1.47 -3.87 -16.08
N GLN A 6 -1.59 -3.20 -14.94
CA GLN A 6 -0.56 -2.28 -14.48
C GLN A 6 0.67 -3.06 -14.03
N LYS A 7 1.80 -2.37 -13.90
CA LYS A 7 3.06 -3.02 -13.57
C LYS A 7 3.48 -2.73 -12.14
N ASN A 8 4.21 -3.69 -11.56
CA ASN A 8 4.83 -3.49 -10.25
C ASN A 8 6.17 -2.76 -10.40
N VAL A 9 6.80 -2.44 -9.26
CA VAL A 9 8.06 -1.69 -9.25
C VAL A 9 9.23 -2.43 -9.88
N LEU A 10 9.07 -3.73 -10.16
CA LEU A 10 10.08 -4.54 -10.85
C LEU A 10 9.84 -4.57 -12.36
N GLY A 11 8.79 -3.89 -12.85
CA GLY A 11 8.48 -3.86 -14.27
C GLY A 11 7.71 -5.07 -14.77
N GLU A 12 7.20 -5.89 -13.87
CA GLU A 12 6.41 -7.08 -14.17
C GLU A 12 4.92 -6.79 -13.94
N PRO A 13 4.00 -7.66 -14.41
CA PRO A 13 2.59 -7.46 -14.12
C PRO A 13 2.33 -7.40 -12.62
N LEU A 14 1.48 -6.44 -12.22
CA LEU A 14 1.15 -6.21 -10.81
C LEU A 14 0.36 -7.40 -10.25
N GLU A 15 0.83 -7.95 -9.13
CA GLU A 15 0.15 -9.05 -8.45
C GLU A 15 -0.87 -8.52 -7.44
N PRO A 16 -1.91 -9.30 -7.11
CA PRO A 16 -2.90 -8.88 -6.11
C PRO A 16 -2.29 -8.68 -4.73
N CYS A 17 -2.75 -7.64 -4.02
CA CYS A 17 -2.29 -7.31 -2.68
C CYS A 17 -3.10 -8.05 -1.62
N SER A 18 -4.41 -7.88 -1.60
CA SER A 18 -5.26 -8.56 -0.63
C SER A 18 -6.73 -8.55 -1.05
N ASN A 19 -7.41 -9.67 -0.80
CA ASN A 19 -8.86 -9.79 -0.95
C ASN A 19 -9.56 -9.88 0.41
N ASP A 20 -8.81 -10.06 1.50
CA ASP A 20 -9.35 -10.15 2.85
C ASP A 20 -8.31 -9.59 3.84
N PRO A 21 -8.37 -8.30 4.16
CA PRO A 21 -9.39 -7.31 3.74
C PRO A 21 -9.26 -6.95 2.25
N LEU A 22 -10.39 -6.68 1.62
CA LEU A 22 -10.39 -6.25 0.22
C LEU A 22 -9.82 -4.85 0.12
N THR A 23 -8.77 -4.69 -0.63
CA THR A 23 -8.00 -3.44 -0.70
C THR A 23 -7.95 -2.88 -2.11
N GLY A 24 -7.31 -1.72 -2.23
CA GLY A 24 -7.07 -1.04 -3.50
C GLY A 24 -7.96 0.17 -3.69
N TRP A 25 -7.47 1.14 -4.47
CA TRP A 25 -8.24 2.32 -4.84
C TRP A 25 -9.58 1.94 -5.48
N PHE A 26 -9.56 0.88 -6.29
CA PHE A 26 -10.77 0.37 -6.96
C PHE A 26 -11.46 -0.75 -6.19
N ARG A 27 -10.95 -1.15 -5.04
CA ARG A 27 -11.44 -2.30 -4.26
C ARG A 27 -11.49 -3.59 -5.10
N ASP A 28 -10.46 -3.80 -5.90
CA ASP A 28 -10.31 -5.00 -6.73
C ASP A 28 -9.23 -5.96 -6.21
N GLY A 29 -8.67 -5.67 -5.04
CA GLY A 29 -7.64 -6.49 -4.42
C GLY A 29 -6.22 -6.16 -4.85
N CYS A 30 -6.06 -5.27 -5.82
CA CYS A 30 -4.77 -4.89 -6.38
C CYS A 30 -4.49 -3.41 -6.13
N CYS A 31 -3.21 -3.05 -6.04
CA CYS A 31 -2.82 -1.65 -5.85
C CYS A 31 -2.78 -0.91 -7.19
N ASN A 32 -3.86 -1.07 -7.97
CA ASN A 32 -4.06 -0.33 -9.22
C ASN A 32 -4.37 1.14 -8.92
N THR A 33 -4.02 2.01 -9.83
CA THR A 33 -4.21 3.44 -9.64
C THR A 33 -4.62 4.11 -10.94
N ASP A 34 -5.12 5.34 -10.84
CA ASP A 34 -5.39 6.20 -11.98
C ASP A 34 -5.14 7.66 -11.59
N LYS A 35 -5.42 8.58 -12.52
CA LYS A 35 -5.15 10.01 -12.33
C LYS A 35 -5.98 10.65 -11.21
N ASN A 36 -7.06 9.99 -10.77
CA ASN A 36 -7.91 10.51 -9.69
C ASN A 36 -7.41 10.10 -8.31
N ASP A 37 -6.50 9.14 -8.25
CA ASP A 37 -5.91 8.65 -7.00
C ASP A 37 -4.71 9.52 -6.63
N ARG A 38 -4.98 10.68 -6.06
CA ARG A 38 -3.95 11.71 -5.80
C ARG A 38 -2.90 11.28 -4.79
N GLY A 39 -3.29 10.45 -3.82
CA GLY A 39 -2.35 9.96 -2.80
C GLY A 39 -1.56 8.77 -3.29
N LEU A 40 -1.91 8.21 -4.44
CA LEU A 40 -1.31 7.00 -5.00
C LEU A 40 -1.38 5.83 -4.02
N HIS A 41 -2.55 5.19 -3.92
CA HIS A 41 -2.76 4.00 -3.08
C HIS A 41 -2.08 2.80 -3.74
N THR A 42 -0.76 2.86 -3.85
CA THR A 42 0.02 1.99 -4.73
C THR A 42 0.98 1.07 -4.01
N VAL A 43 1.18 1.24 -2.70
CA VAL A 43 2.14 0.43 -1.93
C VAL A 43 1.40 -0.70 -1.23
N CYS A 44 1.71 -1.95 -1.59
CA CYS A 44 1.13 -3.09 -0.89
C CYS A 44 1.93 -3.35 0.39
N ALA A 45 1.41 -2.86 1.50
CA ALA A 45 2.06 -2.94 2.81
C ALA A 45 1.49 -4.10 3.62
N LYS A 46 2.38 -4.83 4.30
CA LYS A 46 1.99 -5.77 5.34
C LYS A 46 2.11 -5.00 6.65
N VAL A 47 0.97 -4.52 7.16
CA VAL A 47 0.96 -3.56 8.24
C VAL A 47 1.38 -4.18 9.58
N THR A 48 2.00 -3.35 10.41
CA THR A 48 2.40 -3.70 11.77
C THR A 48 1.66 -2.81 12.75
N ASP A 49 1.57 -3.23 14.02
CA ASP A 49 0.97 -2.39 15.06
C ASP A 49 1.68 -1.04 15.14
N LYS A 50 3.00 -1.02 15.02
CA LYS A 50 3.78 0.23 15.05
C LYS A 50 3.33 1.18 13.94
N PHE A 51 3.21 0.67 12.72
CA PHE A 51 2.78 1.48 11.58
C PHE A 51 1.33 1.98 11.78
N LEU A 52 0.45 1.09 12.23
CA LEU A 52 -0.96 1.43 12.44
C LEU A 52 -1.15 2.50 13.51
N LEU A 53 -0.42 2.39 14.63
CA LEU A 53 -0.48 3.37 15.70
C LEU A 53 0.10 4.71 15.27
N TRP A 54 1.24 4.69 14.56
CA TRP A 54 1.82 5.90 14.01
C TRP A 54 0.84 6.60 13.06
N SER A 55 0.24 5.81 12.16
CA SER A 55 -0.69 6.35 11.17
C SER A 55 -1.89 7.01 11.84
N LYS A 56 -2.46 6.37 12.86
CA LYS A 56 -3.58 6.93 13.62
C LYS A 56 -3.17 8.24 14.31
N ASN A 57 -1.99 8.25 14.92
CA ASN A 57 -1.52 9.41 15.69
C ASN A 57 -1.25 10.63 14.81
N VAL A 58 -0.87 10.42 13.56
CA VAL A 58 -0.60 11.54 12.62
C VAL A 58 -1.81 11.91 11.76
N GLY A 59 -2.95 11.28 12.01
CA GLY A 59 -4.22 11.70 11.39
C GLY A 59 -4.81 10.78 10.34
N ASN A 60 -4.25 9.59 10.13
CA ASN A 60 -4.78 8.61 9.18
C ASN A 60 -5.10 7.30 9.91
N ASP A 61 -6.28 7.24 10.52
CA ASP A 61 -6.69 6.08 11.31
C ASP A 61 -7.09 4.91 10.41
N LEU A 62 -6.24 3.90 10.37
CA LEU A 62 -6.50 2.66 9.63
C LEU A 62 -6.99 1.53 10.55
N ILE A 63 -7.16 1.81 11.83
CA ILE A 63 -7.54 0.80 12.83
C ILE A 63 -9.05 0.74 13.03
N THR A 64 -9.71 1.91 13.10
CA THR A 64 -11.14 1.97 13.39
C THR A 64 -11.95 1.50 12.19
N PRO A 65 -12.84 0.51 12.37
CA PRO A 65 -13.71 0.07 11.29
C PRO A 65 -14.68 1.17 10.83
N HIS A 66 -14.95 1.18 9.53
CA HIS A 66 -15.96 2.06 8.92
C HIS A 66 -16.87 1.20 8.06
N PRO A 67 -17.86 0.51 8.67
CA PRO A 67 -18.75 -0.41 7.94
C PRO A 67 -19.50 0.26 6.79
N GLU A 68 -19.78 1.56 6.92
CA GLU A 68 -20.47 2.35 5.89
C GLU A 68 -19.66 2.41 4.58
N PHE A 69 -18.34 2.20 4.64
CA PHE A 69 -17.47 2.17 3.47
C PHE A 69 -16.93 0.77 3.19
N GLY A 70 -17.46 -0.25 3.88
CA GLY A 70 -16.95 -1.61 3.73
C GLY A 70 -15.53 -1.80 4.26
N PHE A 71 -15.08 -0.92 5.17
CA PHE A 71 -13.73 -0.99 5.72
C PHE A 71 -13.75 -1.66 7.10
N PRO A 72 -13.12 -2.84 7.24
CA PRO A 72 -13.20 -3.61 8.50
C PRO A 72 -12.21 -3.13 9.57
N GLY A 73 -11.35 -2.17 9.26
CA GLY A 73 -10.21 -1.84 10.12
C GLY A 73 -9.08 -2.83 9.91
N LEU A 74 -7.85 -2.37 10.11
CA LEU A 74 -6.66 -3.20 9.89
C LEU A 74 -6.06 -3.63 11.23
N LYS A 75 -5.45 -4.81 11.22
CA LYS A 75 -4.68 -5.34 12.33
C LYS A 75 -3.34 -5.84 11.83
N GLU A 76 -2.40 -6.07 12.72
CA GLU A 76 -1.07 -6.52 12.35
C GLU A 76 -1.14 -7.76 11.45
N GLY A 77 -0.37 -7.73 10.37
CA GLY A 77 -0.32 -8.82 9.40
C GLY A 77 -1.24 -8.64 8.20
N ASP A 78 -2.21 -7.73 8.28
CA ASP A 78 -3.08 -7.45 7.13
C ASP A 78 -2.29 -6.78 6.02
N CYS A 79 -2.69 -7.02 4.78
CA CYS A 79 -2.11 -6.35 3.62
C CYS A 79 -3.07 -5.28 3.11
N TRP A 80 -2.54 -4.12 2.79
CA TRP A 80 -3.33 -2.98 2.38
C TRP A 80 -2.58 -2.12 1.38
N CYS A 81 -3.29 -1.61 0.37
CA CYS A 81 -2.71 -0.65 -0.57
C CYS A 81 -2.72 0.73 0.08
N VAL A 82 -1.58 1.11 0.66
CA VAL A 82 -1.46 2.41 1.34
C VAL A 82 -1.01 3.50 0.38
N CYS A 83 -1.31 4.75 0.72
CA CYS A 83 -0.87 5.90 -0.05
C CYS A 83 0.66 5.95 -0.10
N ALA A 84 1.21 6.13 -1.29
CA ALA A 84 2.66 6.26 -1.44
C ALA A 84 3.19 7.50 -0.71
N THR A 85 2.44 8.61 -0.75
CA THR A 85 2.82 9.82 0.00
C THR A 85 2.89 9.55 1.49
N TRP A 86 1.95 8.76 2.00
CA TRP A 86 1.88 8.41 3.42
C TRP A 86 3.02 7.46 3.81
N TYR A 87 3.27 6.47 2.94
CA TYR A 87 4.35 5.51 3.19
C TYR A 87 5.72 6.19 3.17
N ALA A 88 5.92 7.16 2.26
CA ALA A 88 7.16 7.94 2.21
C ALA A 88 7.39 8.65 3.54
N ARG A 89 6.33 9.22 4.13
CA ARG A 89 6.43 9.86 5.44
C ARG A 89 6.77 8.86 6.54
N ALA A 90 6.17 7.67 6.47
CA ALA A 90 6.45 6.61 7.45
C ALA A 90 7.92 6.21 7.43
N ILE A 91 8.54 6.16 6.25
CA ILE A 91 9.97 5.87 6.13
C ILE A 91 10.79 6.93 6.86
N GLU A 92 10.47 8.21 6.65
CA GLU A 92 11.19 9.31 7.27
C GLU A 92 11.02 9.36 8.78
N GLU A 93 9.87 8.93 9.29
CA GLU A 93 9.57 8.94 10.73
C GLU A 93 9.83 7.60 11.40
N ASP A 94 10.52 6.70 10.72
CA ASP A 94 10.94 5.39 11.24
C ASP A 94 9.74 4.54 11.70
N ALA A 95 8.65 4.59 10.96
CA ALA A 95 7.43 3.84 11.25
C ALA A 95 7.01 2.91 10.10
N ALA A 96 7.83 2.78 9.06
CA ALA A 96 7.48 1.99 7.89
C ALA A 96 7.36 0.51 8.22
N CYS A 97 6.34 -0.12 7.65
CA CYS A 97 6.14 -1.56 7.76
C CYS A 97 6.70 -2.28 6.54
N SER A 98 6.65 -3.60 6.55
CA SER A 98 7.10 -4.42 5.42
C SER A 98 6.18 -4.22 4.21
N ILE A 99 6.74 -4.43 3.02
CA ILE A 99 5.99 -4.30 1.75
C ILE A 99 6.33 -5.47 0.83
N TYR A 100 5.46 -5.63 -0.20
CA TYR A 100 5.68 -6.60 -1.26
C TYR A 100 5.93 -5.85 -2.56
N LEU A 101 7.15 -5.94 -3.10
CA LEU A 101 7.50 -5.22 -4.34
C LEU A 101 6.70 -5.73 -5.53
N LYS A 102 6.43 -7.03 -5.60
CA LYS A 102 5.65 -7.61 -6.71
C LYS A 102 4.20 -7.14 -6.72
N LYS A 103 3.72 -6.62 -5.59
CA LYS A 103 2.35 -6.16 -5.40
C LYS A 103 2.24 -4.65 -5.26
N THR A 104 3.35 -3.95 -5.40
CA THR A 104 3.44 -2.49 -5.30
C THR A 104 3.53 -1.91 -6.70
N ASN A 105 2.62 -0.98 -7.02
CA ASN A 105 2.52 -0.39 -8.35
C ASN A 105 3.75 0.45 -8.68
N ILE A 106 4.22 0.36 -9.92
CA ILE A 106 5.40 1.08 -10.40
C ILE A 106 5.26 2.60 -10.24
N LYS A 107 4.04 3.12 -10.18
CA LYS A 107 3.79 4.54 -9.95
C LYS A 107 4.37 5.04 -8.63
N THR A 108 4.56 4.13 -7.66
CA THR A 108 5.21 4.46 -6.39
C THR A 108 6.58 5.09 -6.61
N LEU A 109 7.28 4.70 -7.69
CA LEU A 109 8.62 5.21 -7.97
C LEU A 109 8.66 6.70 -8.31
N GLU A 110 7.49 7.31 -8.58
CA GLU A 110 7.40 8.77 -8.75
C GLU A 110 7.65 9.51 -7.43
N LEU A 111 7.45 8.84 -6.30
CA LEU A 111 7.58 9.45 -4.97
C LEU A 111 8.68 8.83 -4.13
N ILE A 112 8.96 7.53 -4.31
CA ILE A 112 9.89 6.79 -3.45
C ILE A 112 10.87 6.01 -4.31
N PRO A 113 12.18 6.27 -4.19
CA PRO A 113 13.18 5.51 -4.95
C PRO A 113 13.15 4.02 -4.61
N ILE A 114 13.46 3.18 -5.60
CA ILE A 114 13.42 1.73 -5.42
C ILE A 114 14.37 1.27 -4.30
N GLU A 115 15.50 1.93 -4.10
CA GLU A 115 16.47 1.58 -3.06
C GLU A 115 15.86 1.71 -1.67
N LYS A 116 14.98 2.69 -1.46
CA LYS A 116 14.29 2.85 -0.18
C LYS A 116 13.25 1.75 0.01
N LEU A 117 12.53 1.40 -1.05
CA LEU A 117 11.51 0.35 -0.98
C LEU A 117 12.13 -1.01 -0.69
N LYS A 118 13.29 -1.31 -1.29
CA LYS A 118 13.96 -2.59 -1.09
C LYS A 118 14.29 -2.88 0.36
N LYS A 119 14.53 -1.86 1.15
CA LYS A 119 14.86 -2.03 2.58
C LYS A 119 13.71 -2.67 3.37
N PHE A 120 12.48 -2.53 2.90
CA PHE A 120 11.30 -3.03 3.60
C PHE A 120 10.64 -4.20 2.88
N ALA A 121 11.21 -4.65 1.78
CA ALA A 121 10.62 -5.69 0.95
C ALA A 121 10.76 -7.07 1.59
N VAL A 122 9.67 -7.85 1.58
CA VAL A 122 9.68 -9.22 2.10
C VAL A 122 9.64 -10.26 0.99
N ASP A 123 9.50 -9.85 -0.26
CA ASP A 123 9.40 -10.74 -1.42
C ASP A 123 10.59 -10.62 -2.38
N LEU A 124 11.71 -10.07 -1.92
CA LEU A 124 12.97 -10.12 -2.63
C LEU A 124 13.79 -11.29 -2.11
N SER A 125 14.26 -12.09 -3.03
CA SER A 125 15.18 -13.17 -2.67
C SER A 125 16.63 -12.74 -2.85
#